data_532caa5cf1584c274b85ed2440d8690c
#
_entry.id   532caa5cf1584c274b85ed2440d8690c
#
_cell.length_a   1.000
_cell.length_b   1.000
_cell.length_c   1.000
_cell.angle_alpha   90.00
_cell.angle_beta   90.00
_cell.angle_gamma   90.00
#
_symmetry.space_group_name_H-M   'P 1'
#
loop_
_entity.id
_entity.type
_entity.pdbx_description
1 polymer ?
#
loop_
_entity_poly.entity_id
_entity_poly.type
_entity_poly.pdbx_seq_one_letter_code
_entity_poly.pdbx_strand_id
1 'polypeptide(L)'
;MSPSYNGNGKRCRNRKGRLSESEIMSILVCYHFNTYRNFKEYYQNCIHGWLKHEFPAAVSYNHFVELIYSGFFKMMLFMKIHSFGKYTGITFLDSTMVPVCHNVRRYFNKIFAGLAWNDKDTMGWCHGFKLHLLCNDSGEVLTFSLTWANVDDKDS
;
A
#
# COMPACT_ATOMS: atom_id res chain seq x y z
N MET A 1 5.31 30.86 -14.90
CA MET A 1 4.94 29.47 -14.57
C MET A 1 4.48 28.79 -15.85
N SER A 2 5.30 27.89 -16.39
CA SER A 2 5.00 27.20 -17.66
C SER A 2 3.88 26.18 -17.46
N PRO A 3 2.91 26.06 -18.38
CA PRO A 3 1.87 25.04 -18.27
C PRO A 3 2.50 23.64 -18.44
N SER A 4 2.22 22.73 -17.52
CA SER A 4 2.58 21.32 -17.66
C SER A 4 1.57 20.59 -18.55
N TYR A 5 2.07 19.73 -19.45
CA TYR A 5 1.26 18.90 -20.33
C TYR A 5 1.44 17.43 -19.92
N ASN A 6 0.36 16.66 -19.96
CA ASN A 6 0.44 15.21 -19.80
C ASN A 6 0.94 14.55 -21.09
N GLY A 7 1.34 13.27 -21.03
CA GLY A 7 1.86 12.52 -22.18
C GLY A 7 0.96 12.49 -23.44
N ASN A 8 -0.30 12.91 -23.31
CA ASN A 8 -1.29 13.01 -24.41
C ASN A 8 -1.49 14.46 -24.92
N GLY A 9 -0.59 15.39 -24.59
CA GLY A 9 -0.65 16.78 -25.04
C GLY A 9 -1.81 17.61 -24.44
N LYS A 10 -2.55 17.09 -23.47
CA LYS A 10 -3.59 17.84 -22.78
C LYS A 10 -2.99 18.65 -21.62
N ARG A 11 -3.41 19.92 -21.53
CA ARG A 11 -3.00 20.85 -20.48
C ARG A 11 -3.40 20.30 -19.11
N CYS A 12 -2.44 20.00 -18.24
CA CYS A 12 -2.71 19.63 -16.85
C CYS A 12 -3.21 20.85 -16.09
N ARG A 13 -4.35 20.72 -15.42
CA ARG A 13 -4.82 21.73 -14.45
C ARG A 13 -3.97 21.60 -13.17
N ASN A 14 -3.07 22.55 -12.93
CA ASN A 14 -2.30 22.69 -11.68
C ASN A 14 -3.15 23.21 -10.52
N ARG A 15 -4.38 22.73 -10.38
CA ARG A 15 -5.20 23.07 -9.20
C ARG A 15 -4.78 22.15 -8.07
N LYS A 16 -4.33 22.73 -6.93
CA LYS A 16 -4.09 21.95 -5.70
C LYS A 16 -5.30 21.09 -5.40
N GLY A 17 -5.07 19.81 -5.12
CA GLY A 17 -6.09 18.91 -4.62
C GLY A 17 -6.70 19.46 -3.32
N ARG A 18 -7.94 19.06 -3.01
CA ARG A 18 -8.61 19.44 -1.76
C ARG A 18 -7.92 18.84 -0.54
N LEU A 19 -7.48 17.57 -0.64
CA LEU A 19 -6.68 16.89 0.36
C LEU A 19 -5.19 17.10 0.10
N SER A 20 -4.45 17.39 1.14
CA SER A 20 -2.99 17.37 1.12
C SER A 20 -2.48 15.92 1.11
N GLU A 21 -1.24 15.73 0.69
CA GLU A 21 -0.61 14.42 0.66
C GLU A 21 -0.41 13.82 2.05
N SER A 22 -0.11 14.68 3.04
CA SER A 22 -0.03 14.27 4.44
C SER A 22 -1.38 13.77 4.98
N GLU A 23 -2.48 14.41 4.63
CA GLU A 23 -3.82 13.94 4.99
C GLU A 23 -4.13 12.58 4.35
N ILE A 24 -3.76 12.39 3.07
CA ILE A 24 -3.92 11.10 2.38
C ILE A 24 -3.14 10.00 3.11
N MET A 25 -1.86 10.25 3.43
CA MET A 25 -1.03 9.29 4.17
C MET A 25 -1.60 9.01 5.57
N SER A 26 -2.02 10.03 6.30
CA SER A 26 -2.62 9.88 7.63
C SER A 26 -3.88 9.03 7.58
N ILE A 27 -4.77 9.25 6.61
CA ILE A 27 -5.99 8.45 6.43
C ILE A 27 -5.65 6.97 6.18
N LEU A 28 -4.64 6.69 5.35
CA LEU A 28 -4.20 5.32 5.05
C LEU A 28 -3.62 4.63 6.28
N VAL A 29 -2.75 5.32 7.03
CA VAL A 29 -2.12 4.78 8.24
C VAL A 29 -3.17 4.56 9.34
N CYS A 30 -4.06 5.52 9.57
CA CYS A 30 -5.10 5.43 10.57
C CYS A 30 -6.08 4.26 10.34
N TYR A 31 -6.26 3.82 9.10
CA TYR A 31 -7.07 2.63 8.81
C TYR A 31 -6.58 1.40 9.56
N HIS A 32 -5.27 1.20 9.65
CA HIS A 32 -4.66 0.03 10.29
C HIS A 32 -4.77 0.01 11.82
N PHE A 33 -5.06 1.15 12.42
CA PHE A 33 -5.32 1.25 13.88
C PHE A 33 -6.80 1.06 14.24
N ASN A 34 -7.66 0.93 13.24
CA ASN A 34 -9.09 0.78 13.42
C ASN A 34 -9.55 -0.68 13.20
N THR A 35 -10.73 -0.99 13.72
CA THR A 35 -11.34 -2.34 13.66
C THR A 35 -12.27 -2.54 12.46
N TYR A 36 -12.30 -1.62 11.50
CA TYR A 36 -13.16 -1.72 10.33
C TYR A 36 -12.73 -2.86 9.40
N ARG A 37 -13.70 -3.65 8.96
CA ARG A 37 -13.46 -4.81 8.10
C ARG A 37 -12.94 -4.43 6.70
N ASN A 38 -13.39 -3.30 6.18
CA ASN A 38 -12.99 -2.83 4.86
C ASN A 38 -12.75 -1.32 4.84
N PHE A 39 -11.88 -0.89 3.93
CA PHE A 39 -11.46 0.50 3.82
C PHE A 39 -12.61 1.45 3.45
N LYS A 40 -13.60 1.01 2.64
CA LYS A 40 -14.74 1.84 2.26
C LYS A 40 -15.60 2.21 3.47
N GLU A 41 -15.87 1.23 4.31
CA GLU A 41 -16.65 1.42 5.53
C GLU A 41 -15.92 2.36 6.51
N TYR A 42 -14.61 2.14 6.71
CA TYR A 42 -13.77 3.04 7.47
C TYR A 42 -13.86 4.47 6.94
N TYR A 43 -13.64 4.67 5.64
CA TYR A 43 -13.62 6.00 5.03
C TYR A 43 -14.96 6.72 5.19
N GLN A 44 -16.07 6.01 4.98
CA GLN A 44 -17.41 6.58 5.09
C GLN A 44 -17.83 6.88 6.52
N ASN A 45 -17.55 5.99 7.47
CA ASN A 45 -18.02 6.12 8.85
C ASN A 45 -17.03 6.88 9.75
N CYS A 46 -15.73 6.68 9.56
CA CYS A 46 -14.72 7.33 10.37
C CYS A 46 -14.33 8.69 9.80
N ILE A 47 -13.90 8.77 8.54
CA ILE A 47 -13.40 10.03 7.96
C ILE A 47 -14.53 11.02 7.71
N HIS A 48 -15.64 10.60 7.10
CA HIS A 48 -16.80 11.49 6.89
C HIS A 48 -17.70 11.65 8.12
N GLY A 49 -17.54 10.78 9.13
CA GLY A 49 -18.29 10.83 10.39
C GLY A 49 -17.48 11.47 11.51
N TRP A 50 -16.78 10.65 12.26
CA TRP A 50 -16.12 11.04 13.52
C TRP A 50 -14.96 12.00 13.33
N LEU A 51 -14.14 11.82 12.29
CA LEU A 51 -12.96 12.63 12.00
C LEU A 51 -13.23 13.73 10.96
N LYS A 52 -14.50 14.07 10.72
CA LYS A 52 -14.85 15.09 9.75
C LYS A 52 -14.25 16.46 10.08
N HIS A 53 -14.06 16.77 11.36
CA HIS A 53 -13.41 18.03 11.81
C HIS A 53 -11.92 18.04 11.48
N GLU A 54 -11.25 16.90 11.56
CA GLU A 54 -9.82 16.77 11.23
C GLU A 54 -9.58 16.78 9.72
N PHE A 55 -10.55 16.27 8.95
CA PHE A 55 -10.48 16.19 7.50
C PHE A 55 -11.63 16.95 6.81
N PRO A 56 -11.74 18.30 7.01
CA PRO A 56 -12.86 19.08 6.49
C PRO A 56 -12.91 19.09 4.95
N ALA A 57 -11.77 18.87 4.30
CA ALA A 57 -11.62 18.81 2.85
C ALA A 57 -11.78 17.40 2.27
N ALA A 58 -12.19 16.41 3.08
CA ALA A 58 -12.37 15.04 2.63
C ALA A 58 -13.25 14.98 1.37
N VAL A 59 -12.77 14.20 0.40
CA VAL A 59 -13.43 14.01 -0.90
C VAL A 59 -14.29 12.75 -0.90
N SER A 60 -15.06 12.49 -1.96
CA SER A 60 -15.78 11.22 -2.08
C SER A 60 -14.84 10.01 -2.07
N TYR A 61 -15.33 8.87 -1.63
CA TYR A 61 -14.52 7.63 -1.57
C TYR A 61 -13.85 7.28 -2.92
N ASN A 62 -14.57 7.36 -4.02
CA ASN A 62 -14.03 7.05 -5.34
C ASN A 62 -12.87 7.99 -5.72
N HIS A 63 -13.05 9.28 -5.47
CA HIS A 63 -11.99 10.27 -5.71
C HIS A 63 -10.80 10.06 -4.77
N PHE A 64 -11.04 9.66 -3.51
CA PHE A 64 -9.95 9.33 -2.59
C PHE A 64 -9.12 8.14 -3.09
N VAL A 65 -9.77 7.08 -3.60
CA VAL A 65 -9.07 5.92 -4.17
C VAL A 65 -8.14 6.32 -5.33
N GLU A 66 -8.56 7.27 -6.16
CA GLU A 66 -7.69 7.83 -7.22
C GLU A 66 -6.47 8.57 -6.64
N LEU A 67 -6.67 9.29 -5.52
CA LEU A 67 -5.60 10.03 -4.86
C LEU A 67 -4.59 9.13 -4.13
N ILE A 68 -4.97 7.92 -3.72
CA ILE A 68 -4.05 6.96 -3.05
C ILE A 68 -2.80 6.75 -3.90
N TYR A 69 -2.95 6.61 -5.20
CA TYR A 69 -1.82 6.39 -6.10
C TYR A 69 -0.77 7.52 -6.02
N SER A 70 -1.20 8.76 -5.92
CA SER A 70 -0.29 9.91 -5.80
C SER A 70 0.41 9.98 -4.44
N GLY A 71 -0.28 9.54 -3.38
CA GLY A 71 0.25 9.50 -2.01
C GLY A 71 1.17 8.33 -1.73
N PHE A 72 1.00 7.22 -2.47
CA PHE A 72 1.72 5.96 -2.21
C PHE A 72 3.24 6.11 -2.33
N PHE A 73 3.72 6.74 -3.39
CA PHE A 73 5.17 6.95 -3.60
C PHE A 73 5.80 7.75 -2.45
N LYS A 74 5.11 8.78 -1.98
CA LYS A 74 5.59 9.63 -0.89
C LYS A 74 5.55 8.92 0.46
N MET A 75 4.55 8.07 0.67
CA MET A 75 4.49 7.21 1.84
C MET A 75 5.67 6.23 1.87
N MET A 76 6.00 5.64 0.72
CA MET A 76 7.18 4.78 0.58
C MET A 76 8.47 5.53 0.89
N LEU A 77 8.61 6.75 0.38
CA LEU A 77 9.78 7.59 0.63
C LEU A 77 9.87 7.99 2.12
N PHE A 78 8.75 8.35 2.73
CA PHE A 78 8.67 8.66 4.16
C PHE A 78 9.09 7.46 5.01
N MET A 79 8.58 6.27 4.72
CA MET A 79 8.96 5.04 5.41
C MET A 79 10.46 4.77 5.28
N LYS A 80 11.01 4.94 4.07
CA LYS A 80 12.43 4.70 3.79
C LYS A 80 13.35 5.66 4.56
N ILE A 81 12.93 6.90 4.78
CA ILE A 81 13.73 7.93 5.45
C ILE A 81 13.57 7.87 6.97
N HIS A 82 12.37 7.61 7.47
CA HIS A 82 12.03 7.81 8.87
C HIS A 82 11.71 6.52 9.65
N SER A 83 11.33 5.44 8.96
CA SER A 83 10.81 4.25 9.62
C SER A 83 11.73 3.04 9.54
N PHE A 84 12.77 3.08 8.70
CA PHE A 84 13.71 1.98 8.60
C PHE A 84 14.78 2.09 9.70
N GLY A 85 15.04 0.95 10.35
CA GLY A 85 16.06 0.79 11.37
C GLY A 85 17.47 0.84 10.81
N LYS A 86 18.44 0.81 11.72
CA LYS A 86 19.86 0.74 11.38
C LYS A 86 20.37 -0.69 11.51
N TYR A 87 21.32 -1.03 10.65
CA TYR A 87 22.01 -2.32 10.74
C TYR A 87 22.80 -2.43 12.03
N THR A 88 22.53 -3.46 12.83
CA THR A 88 23.16 -3.70 14.15
C THR A 88 24.14 -4.87 14.16
N GLY A 89 24.30 -5.55 13.01
CA GLY A 89 25.19 -6.73 12.87
C GLY A 89 24.42 -8.05 12.79
N ILE A 90 23.21 -8.13 13.33
CA ILE A 90 22.34 -9.31 13.27
C ILE A 90 21.07 -8.92 12.53
N THR A 91 20.69 -9.73 11.54
CA THR A 91 19.47 -9.53 10.77
C THR A 91 18.65 -10.81 10.71
N PHE A 92 17.33 -10.64 10.72
CA PHE A 92 16.36 -11.71 10.57
C PHE A 92 15.61 -11.48 9.28
N LEU A 93 15.57 -12.50 8.43
CA LEU A 93 14.75 -12.53 7.22
C LEU A 93 13.49 -13.32 7.54
N ASP A 94 12.34 -12.71 7.30
CA ASP A 94 11.04 -13.37 7.37
C ASP A 94 10.26 -13.12 6.09
N SER A 95 9.43 -14.07 5.71
CA SER A 95 8.59 -13.94 4.53
C SER A 95 7.15 -14.36 4.81
N THR A 96 6.22 -13.63 4.24
CA THR A 96 4.81 -13.93 4.38
C THR A 96 4.08 -13.81 3.05
N MET A 97 3.10 -14.67 2.85
CA MET A 97 2.25 -14.65 1.66
C MET A 97 1.22 -13.52 1.74
N VAL A 98 1.11 -12.75 0.68
CA VAL A 98 0.10 -11.71 0.50
C VAL A 98 -0.91 -12.21 -0.55
N PRO A 99 -1.98 -12.90 -0.12
CA PRO A 99 -2.95 -13.47 -1.05
C PRO A 99 -3.79 -12.36 -1.70
N VAL A 100 -3.85 -12.39 -3.02
CA VAL A 100 -4.74 -11.53 -3.81
C VAL A 100 -6.14 -12.14 -3.90
N CYS A 101 -6.20 -13.44 -4.07
CA CYS A 101 -7.45 -14.20 -4.09
C CYS A 101 -7.21 -15.68 -3.80
N HIS A 102 -8.27 -16.37 -3.44
CA HIS A 102 -8.24 -17.82 -3.33
C HIS A 102 -7.92 -18.46 -4.69
N ASN A 103 -7.13 -19.53 -4.70
CA ASN A 103 -6.64 -20.19 -5.93
C ASN A 103 -7.74 -20.50 -6.95
N VAL A 104 -8.95 -20.90 -6.52
CA VAL A 104 -10.08 -21.18 -7.41
C VAL A 104 -10.53 -19.94 -8.20
N ARG A 105 -10.32 -18.74 -7.65
CA ARG A 105 -10.73 -17.48 -8.28
C ARG A 105 -9.66 -16.84 -9.17
N ARG A 106 -8.48 -17.42 -9.27
CA ARG A 106 -7.34 -16.85 -10.02
C ARG A 106 -7.67 -16.51 -11.48
N TYR A 107 -8.44 -17.37 -12.15
CA TYR A 107 -8.82 -17.17 -13.55
C TYR A 107 -9.79 -16.00 -13.78
N PHE A 108 -10.49 -15.58 -12.73
CA PHE A 108 -11.40 -14.44 -12.78
C PHE A 108 -10.73 -13.14 -12.34
N ASN A 109 -9.51 -13.21 -11.78
CA ASN A 109 -8.78 -12.03 -11.33
C ASN A 109 -8.03 -11.41 -12.52
N LYS A 110 -8.65 -10.39 -13.14
CA LYS A 110 -8.08 -9.67 -14.27
C LYS A 110 -7.07 -8.60 -13.87
N ILE A 111 -7.13 -8.12 -12.61
CA ILE A 111 -6.32 -6.97 -12.14
C ILE A 111 -4.84 -7.37 -12.02
N PHE A 112 -4.57 -8.55 -11.48
CA PHE A 112 -3.21 -9.05 -11.26
C PHE A 112 -2.84 -10.20 -12.22
N ALA A 113 -3.55 -10.31 -13.35
CA ALA A 113 -3.24 -11.31 -14.37
C ALA A 113 -1.81 -11.10 -14.90
N GLY A 114 -0.98 -12.13 -14.83
CA GLY A 114 0.43 -12.08 -15.23
C GLY A 114 1.38 -11.40 -14.21
N LEU A 115 0.85 -10.85 -13.10
CA LEU A 115 1.65 -10.23 -12.04
C LEU A 115 1.68 -11.06 -10.76
N ALA A 116 0.60 -11.78 -10.45
CA ALA A 116 0.54 -12.66 -9.28
C ALA A 116 0.77 -14.12 -9.70
N TRP A 117 1.40 -14.91 -8.84
CA TRP A 117 1.67 -16.34 -9.05
C TRP A 117 1.06 -17.21 -7.96
N ASN A 118 0.99 -18.50 -8.22
CA ASN A 118 0.49 -19.46 -7.25
C ASN A 118 1.65 -20.03 -6.44
N ASP A 119 1.42 -20.14 -5.15
CA ASP A 119 2.29 -20.90 -4.28
C ASP A 119 1.48 -21.57 -3.18
N LYS A 120 2.10 -22.50 -2.48
CA LYS A 120 1.52 -23.25 -1.39
C LYS A 120 2.16 -22.79 -0.07
N ASP A 121 1.35 -22.24 0.80
CA ASP A 121 1.70 -21.93 2.18
C ASP A 121 1.15 -23.02 3.12
N THR A 122 1.48 -22.92 4.40
CA THR A 122 0.93 -23.75 5.49
C THR A 122 -0.61 -23.73 5.53
N MET A 123 -1.22 -22.64 5.10
CA MET A 123 -2.67 -22.45 4.99
C MET A 123 -3.28 -23.02 3.70
N GLY A 124 -2.45 -23.50 2.75
CA GLY A 124 -2.92 -24.06 1.48
C GLY A 124 -2.45 -23.28 0.25
N TRP A 125 -3.10 -23.54 -0.88
CA TRP A 125 -2.78 -22.86 -2.15
C TRP A 125 -3.38 -21.48 -2.22
N CYS A 126 -2.56 -20.48 -2.50
CA CYS A 126 -3.00 -19.10 -2.74
C CYS A 126 -2.43 -18.54 -4.04
N HIS A 127 -3.10 -17.52 -4.58
CA HIS A 127 -2.64 -16.73 -5.71
C HIS A 127 -2.32 -15.33 -5.22
N GLY A 128 -1.06 -14.91 -5.33
CA GLY A 128 -0.65 -13.62 -4.76
C GLY A 128 0.81 -13.30 -4.95
N PHE A 129 1.34 -12.62 -3.95
CA PHE A 129 2.73 -12.18 -3.85
C PHE A 129 3.35 -12.70 -2.56
N LYS A 130 4.67 -12.62 -2.48
CA LYS A 130 5.43 -12.91 -1.27
C LYS A 130 6.12 -11.64 -0.81
N LEU A 131 5.86 -11.28 0.44
CA LEU A 131 6.50 -10.14 1.10
C LEU A 131 7.66 -10.66 1.93
N HIS A 132 8.86 -10.22 1.62
CA HIS A 132 10.06 -10.49 2.39
C HIS A 132 10.37 -9.27 3.25
N LEU A 133 10.62 -9.50 4.53
CA LEU A 133 10.96 -8.47 5.51
C LEU A 133 12.33 -8.79 6.09
N LEU A 134 13.22 -7.81 6.08
CA LEU A 134 14.50 -7.88 6.77
C LEU A 134 14.42 -6.98 8.00
N CYS A 135 14.61 -7.56 9.20
CA CYS A 135 14.56 -6.84 10.48
C CYS A 135 15.89 -6.95 11.20
N ASN A 136 16.21 -5.97 12.05
CA ASN A 136 17.33 -6.05 12.97
C ASN A 136 16.95 -6.79 14.26
N ASP A 137 17.89 -6.95 15.18
CA ASP A 137 17.71 -7.58 16.49
C ASP A 137 16.73 -6.82 17.41
N SER A 138 16.51 -5.54 17.16
CA SER A 138 15.53 -4.71 17.87
C SER A 138 14.11 -4.81 17.27
N GLY A 139 13.91 -5.58 16.20
CA GLY A 139 12.64 -5.74 15.51
C GLY A 139 12.29 -4.59 14.57
N GLU A 140 13.24 -3.69 14.28
CA GLU A 140 13.01 -2.61 13.30
C GLU A 140 13.21 -3.13 11.88
N VAL A 141 12.32 -2.76 10.98
CA VAL A 141 12.41 -3.13 9.56
C VAL A 141 13.57 -2.40 8.89
N LEU A 142 14.51 -3.13 8.32
CA LEU A 142 15.65 -2.58 7.57
C LEU A 142 15.29 -2.38 6.10
N THR A 143 14.60 -3.33 5.53
CA THR A 143 14.10 -3.28 4.15
C THR A 143 12.98 -4.28 3.94
N PHE A 144 12.27 -4.13 2.84
CA PHE A 144 11.30 -5.11 2.39
C PHE A 144 11.34 -5.26 0.88
N SER A 145 10.95 -6.43 0.40
CA SER A 145 10.80 -6.74 -1.02
C SER A 145 9.47 -7.46 -1.25
N LEU A 146 8.84 -7.17 -2.37
CA LEU A 146 7.63 -7.86 -2.81
C LEU A 146 7.97 -8.61 -4.09
N THR A 147 7.87 -9.93 -4.03
CA THR A 147 8.16 -10.83 -5.15
C THR A 147 6.93 -11.62 -5.58
N TRP A 148 7.06 -12.36 -6.64
CA TRP A 148 6.06 -13.37 -6.98
C TRP A 148 5.98 -14.44 -5.89
N ALA A 149 4.80 -15.00 -5.67
CA ALA A 149 4.58 -15.95 -4.59
C ALA A 149 5.53 -17.17 -4.63
N ASN A 150 5.92 -17.61 -5.81
CA ASN A 150 6.77 -18.77 -6.04
C ASN A 150 8.29 -18.49 -5.96
N VAL A 151 8.72 -17.30 -5.57
CA VAL A 151 10.15 -16.99 -5.38
C VAL A 151 10.62 -17.54 -4.03
N ASP A 152 11.75 -18.26 -4.04
CA ASP A 152 12.35 -18.78 -2.82
C ASP A 152 12.96 -17.65 -1.97
N ASP A 153 12.98 -17.81 -0.66
CA ASP A 153 13.52 -16.80 0.26
C ASP A 153 15.02 -16.56 0.08
N LYS A 154 15.70 -17.52 -0.57
CA LYS A 154 17.13 -17.42 -0.88
C LYS A 154 17.45 -16.60 -2.12
N ASP A 155 16.46 -16.38 -2.98
CA ASP A 155 16.61 -15.71 -4.29
C ASP A 155 15.99 -14.30 -4.29
N SER A 156 15.62 -13.77 -3.12
CA SER A 156 14.94 -12.47 -2.94
C SER A 156 15.89 -11.31 -2.62
#